data_558f4ac8e05214c6479cc197c54441ba
#
_entry.id   558f4ac8e05214c6479cc197c54441ba
#
_cell.length_a   1.000
_cell.length_b   1.000
_cell.length_c   1.000
_cell.angle_alpha   90.00
_cell.angle_beta   90.00
_cell.angle_gamma   90.00
#
_symmetry.space_group_name_H-M   'P 1'
#
loop_
_entity.id
_entity.type
_entity.pdbx_description
1 polymer ?
#
loop_
_entity_poly.entity_id
_entity_poly.type
_entity_poly.pdbx_seq_one_letter_code
_entity_poly.pdbx_strand_id
1 'polypeptide(L)'
;AQIKFGWEVDAYPVNEIVDCVNSVSKADTDALTEEYYSRYQILTEGRDEKEFRDKVAVQAQIELGFERFLDEKNYQAIVTHFGDLGGLKQLPGLAIQRLMEKGYGFGAEGDWKTAAMVRLMKIMAEGVPGAKGTSFFEDYTYNLVKGREGILQAHMLEVCPTVADGPICIKEQPLSMGDREDPARLVFTAKEGKGVAVSLIDLGERFRLIINEVDVKKAEKPMPKLPVATAFWTPQPDLKTGAAAWIYAGGAHHTAFSYDLTAEQMGDWANAMGIEAVYIDRDTNLRQFRNELRWNEAFYKFR
;
A
#
# COMPACT_ATOMS: atom_id res chain seq x y z
N ALA A 1 -9.04 -17.76 3.24
CA ALA A 1 -9.71 -16.47 3.06
C ALA A 1 -11.23 -16.64 3.08
N GLN A 2 -11.80 -17.36 2.14
CA GLN A 2 -13.26 -17.47 1.95
C GLN A 2 -14.00 -17.98 3.20
N ILE A 3 -13.54 -19.08 3.82
CA ILE A 3 -14.19 -19.66 5.01
C ILE A 3 -14.18 -18.69 6.19
N LYS A 4 -13.09 -17.95 6.36
CA LYS A 4 -12.88 -17.10 7.56
C LYS A 4 -13.45 -15.69 7.40
N PHE A 5 -13.26 -15.09 6.22
CA PHE A 5 -13.60 -13.68 5.96
C PHE A 5 -14.71 -13.50 4.92
N GLY A 6 -15.10 -14.56 4.22
CA GLY A 6 -15.98 -14.45 3.06
C GLY A 6 -15.30 -13.83 1.83
N TRP A 7 -13.97 -13.66 1.85
CA TRP A 7 -13.24 -13.08 0.73
C TRP A 7 -12.94 -14.12 -0.34
N GLU A 8 -13.29 -13.80 -1.57
CA GLU A 8 -12.88 -14.55 -2.74
C GLU A 8 -11.53 -14.04 -3.22
N VAL A 9 -10.63 -14.97 -3.51
CA VAL A 9 -9.28 -14.68 -4.01
C VAL A 9 -9.07 -15.53 -5.24
N ASP A 10 -9.12 -14.90 -6.41
CA ASP A 10 -8.99 -15.55 -7.69
C ASP A 10 -7.68 -15.16 -8.38
N ALA A 11 -7.11 -16.08 -9.11
CA ALA A 11 -5.97 -15.87 -9.96
C ALA A 11 -6.38 -15.89 -11.43
N TYR A 12 -5.97 -14.89 -12.18
CA TYR A 12 -6.23 -14.77 -13.60
C TYR A 12 -4.94 -14.80 -14.40
N PRO A 13 -4.93 -15.39 -15.58
CA PRO A 13 -3.85 -15.18 -16.53
C PRO A 13 -3.67 -13.70 -16.82
N VAL A 14 -2.46 -13.21 -16.75
CA VAL A 14 -2.15 -11.77 -16.95
C VAL A 14 -2.66 -11.24 -18.29
N ASN A 15 -2.77 -12.08 -19.31
CA ASN A 15 -3.30 -11.69 -20.64
C ASN A 15 -4.75 -11.19 -20.59
N GLU A 16 -5.59 -11.67 -19.65
CA GLU A 16 -6.97 -11.17 -19.54
C GLU A 16 -7.02 -9.69 -19.17
N ILE A 17 -6.17 -9.25 -18.25
CA ILE A 17 -6.10 -7.81 -17.90
C ILE A 17 -5.40 -7.01 -19.00
N VAL A 18 -4.40 -7.59 -19.67
CA VAL A 18 -3.74 -6.97 -20.84
C VAL A 18 -4.73 -6.73 -21.96
N ASP A 19 -5.64 -7.67 -22.23
CA ASP A 19 -6.70 -7.49 -23.24
C ASP A 19 -7.65 -6.34 -22.87
N CYS A 20 -8.00 -6.19 -21.59
CA CYS A 20 -8.75 -5.03 -21.12
C CYS A 20 -7.98 -3.72 -21.36
N VAL A 21 -6.69 -3.67 -21.03
CA VAL A 21 -5.83 -2.50 -21.28
C VAL A 21 -5.76 -2.17 -22.78
N ASN A 22 -5.55 -3.16 -23.63
CA ASN A 22 -5.46 -2.98 -25.08
C ASN A 22 -6.80 -2.57 -25.71
N SER A 23 -7.92 -2.85 -25.06
CA SER A 23 -9.27 -2.48 -25.53
C SER A 23 -9.64 -1.03 -25.21
N VAL A 24 -8.85 -0.32 -24.39
CA VAL A 24 -9.10 1.08 -24.05
C VAL A 24 -8.92 1.97 -25.30
N SER A 25 -9.89 2.82 -25.57
CA SER A 25 -9.81 3.72 -26.72
C SER A 25 -8.74 4.80 -26.53
N LYS A 26 -8.18 5.27 -27.64
CA LYS A 26 -7.27 6.41 -27.60
C LYS A 26 -7.94 7.66 -27.03
N ALA A 27 -9.21 7.89 -27.33
CA ALA A 27 -9.94 9.04 -26.83
C ALA A 27 -10.09 9.03 -25.30
N ASP A 28 -10.39 7.89 -24.71
CA ASP A 28 -10.48 7.73 -23.25
C ASP A 28 -9.12 7.90 -22.60
N THR A 29 -8.08 7.30 -23.19
CA THR A 29 -6.68 7.47 -22.73
C THR A 29 -6.26 8.92 -22.74
N ASP A 30 -6.52 9.64 -23.85
CA ASP A 30 -6.18 11.06 -23.96
C ASP A 30 -6.95 11.90 -22.92
N ALA A 31 -8.24 11.62 -22.71
CA ALA A 31 -9.06 12.33 -21.72
C ALA A 31 -8.53 12.15 -20.30
N LEU A 32 -8.19 10.92 -19.89
CA LEU A 32 -7.61 10.67 -18.57
C LEU A 32 -6.20 11.26 -18.42
N THR A 33 -5.42 11.26 -19.52
CA THR A 33 -4.11 11.93 -19.52
C THR A 33 -4.25 13.44 -19.27
N GLU A 34 -5.23 14.11 -19.90
CA GLU A 34 -5.53 15.53 -19.64
C GLU A 34 -5.96 15.75 -18.17
N GLU A 35 -6.77 14.84 -17.60
CA GLU A 35 -7.12 14.92 -16.18
C GLU A 35 -5.84 14.88 -15.30
N TYR A 36 -4.90 13.98 -15.57
CA TYR A 36 -3.64 13.94 -14.85
C TYR A 36 -2.86 15.24 -14.92
N TYR A 37 -2.75 15.81 -16.13
CA TYR A 37 -2.04 17.07 -16.37
C TYR A 37 -2.74 18.29 -15.71
N SER A 38 -4.06 18.24 -15.56
CA SER A 38 -4.81 19.27 -14.84
C SER A 38 -4.67 19.18 -13.33
N ARG A 39 -4.44 17.98 -12.81
CA ARG A 39 -4.49 17.67 -11.38
C ARG A 39 -3.13 17.65 -10.69
N TYR A 40 -2.09 17.21 -11.39
CA TYR A 40 -0.77 16.99 -10.84
C TYR A 40 0.28 17.93 -11.42
N GLN A 41 1.33 18.19 -10.66
CA GLN A 41 2.49 18.89 -11.18
C GLN A 41 3.31 17.97 -12.07
N ILE A 42 3.67 18.44 -13.26
CA ILE A 42 4.46 17.67 -14.21
C ILE A 42 5.93 18.01 -14.05
N LEU A 43 6.76 17.02 -13.78
CA LEU A 43 8.21 17.17 -13.60
C LEU A 43 8.95 16.34 -14.66
N THR A 44 9.14 16.95 -15.84
CA THR A 44 9.84 16.28 -16.96
C THR A 44 11.33 16.09 -16.71
N GLU A 45 11.92 16.90 -15.84
CA GLU A 45 13.37 16.87 -15.51
C GLU A 45 14.26 16.98 -16.77
N GLY A 46 13.81 17.76 -17.75
CA GLY A 46 14.54 18.02 -19.00
C GLY A 46 14.33 16.99 -20.11
N ARG A 47 13.41 16.04 -19.94
CA ARG A 47 12.97 15.13 -21.02
C ARG A 47 12.11 15.86 -22.02
N ASP A 48 12.02 15.31 -23.22
CA ASP A 48 11.08 15.79 -24.26
C ASP A 48 9.65 15.69 -23.75
N GLU A 49 8.89 16.80 -23.85
CA GLU A 49 7.52 16.90 -23.30
C GLU A 49 6.57 15.91 -23.97
N LYS A 50 6.73 15.66 -25.25
CA LYS A 50 5.88 14.72 -25.99
C LYS A 50 6.17 13.30 -25.57
N GLU A 51 7.46 12.91 -25.51
CA GLU A 51 7.86 11.58 -25.07
C GLU A 51 7.37 11.33 -23.62
N PHE A 52 7.56 12.29 -22.71
CA PHE A 52 7.08 12.20 -21.34
C PHE A 52 5.57 12.00 -21.29
N ARG A 53 4.81 12.77 -22.08
CA ARG A 53 3.36 12.66 -22.17
C ARG A 53 2.92 11.29 -22.69
N ASP A 54 3.60 10.77 -23.71
CA ASP A 54 3.32 9.43 -24.23
C ASP A 54 3.52 8.34 -23.16
N LYS A 55 4.54 8.48 -22.31
CA LYS A 55 4.76 7.58 -21.15
C LYS A 55 3.65 7.69 -20.09
N VAL A 56 3.19 8.91 -19.80
CA VAL A 56 2.06 9.14 -18.87
C VAL A 56 0.78 8.54 -19.42
N ALA A 57 0.54 8.66 -20.73
CA ALA A 57 -0.62 8.09 -21.42
C ALA A 57 -0.67 6.55 -21.31
N VAL A 58 0.48 5.87 -21.29
CA VAL A 58 0.53 4.41 -21.03
C VAL A 58 -0.07 4.09 -19.65
N GLN A 59 0.22 4.88 -18.62
CA GLN A 59 -0.37 4.68 -17.29
C GLN A 59 -1.87 4.95 -17.26
N ALA A 60 -2.34 5.95 -18.01
CA ALA A 60 -3.77 6.23 -18.15
C ALA A 60 -4.50 5.04 -18.83
N GLN A 61 -3.91 4.48 -19.86
CA GLN A 61 -4.46 3.30 -20.53
C GLN A 61 -4.51 2.08 -19.57
N ILE A 62 -3.46 1.89 -18.77
CA ILE A 62 -3.40 0.81 -17.76
C ILE A 62 -4.46 1.03 -16.68
N GLU A 63 -4.62 2.27 -16.14
CA GLU A 63 -5.65 2.56 -15.13
C GLU A 63 -7.04 2.19 -15.64
N LEU A 64 -7.41 2.67 -16.82
CA LEU A 64 -8.73 2.40 -17.39
C LEU A 64 -8.97 0.91 -17.67
N GLY A 65 -7.96 0.20 -18.17
CA GLY A 65 -8.06 -1.23 -18.42
C GLY A 65 -8.18 -2.05 -17.12
N PHE A 66 -7.42 -1.68 -16.10
CA PHE A 66 -7.50 -2.34 -14.79
C PHE A 66 -8.85 -2.06 -14.11
N GLU A 67 -9.31 -0.81 -14.12
CA GLU A 67 -10.61 -0.44 -13.57
C GLU A 67 -11.75 -1.22 -14.25
N ARG A 68 -11.75 -1.26 -15.58
CA ARG A 68 -12.72 -2.06 -16.36
C ARG A 68 -12.69 -3.53 -15.95
N PHE A 69 -11.51 -4.14 -15.87
CA PHE A 69 -11.37 -5.55 -15.47
C PHE A 69 -11.94 -5.80 -14.07
N LEU A 70 -11.64 -4.91 -13.11
CA LEU A 70 -12.10 -5.03 -11.73
C LEU A 70 -13.62 -4.87 -11.64
N ASP A 71 -14.17 -3.88 -12.32
CA ASP A 71 -15.61 -3.58 -12.32
C ASP A 71 -16.44 -4.69 -12.99
N GLU A 72 -16.01 -5.17 -14.17
CA GLU A 72 -16.71 -6.24 -14.89
C GLU A 72 -16.75 -7.54 -14.11
N LYS A 73 -15.73 -7.82 -13.31
CA LYS A 73 -15.63 -9.02 -12.48
C LYS A 73 -16.05 -8.78 -11.03
N ASN A 74 -16.45 -7.55 -10.67
CA ASN A 74 -16.84 -7.15 -9.31
C ASN A 74 -15.76 -7.36 -8.25
N TYR A 75 -14.48 -7.15 -8.62
CA TYR A 75 -13.37 -7.17 -7.66
C TYR A 75 -13.14 -5.79 -7.05
N GLN A 76 -12.73 -5.78 -5.79
CA GLN A 76 -12.50 -4.56 -5.01
C GLN A 76 -11.03 -4.36 -4.61
N ALA A 77 -10.17 -5.28 -4.99
CA ALA A 77 -8.74 -5.22 -4.77
C ALA A 77 -8.00 -5.97 -5.88
N ILE A 78 -6.75 -5.59 -6.09
CA ILE A 78 -5.88 -6.22 -7.07
C ILE A 78 -4.49 -6.44 -6.48
N VAL A 79 -3.85 -7.50 -6.95
CA VAL A 79 -2.45 -7.81 -6.66
C VAL A 79 -1.71 -7.99 -7.96
N THR A 80 -0.54 -7.38 -8.09
CA THR A 80 0.34 -7.53 -9.25
C THR A 80 1.68 -8.12 -8.84
N HIS A 81 2.40 -8.70 -9.80
CA HIS A 81 3.78 -9.16 -9.60
C HIS A 81 4.65 -8.64 -10.74
N PHE A 82 5.74 -7.96 -10.41
CA PHE A 82 6.63 -7.31 -11.39
C PHE A 82 7.31 -8.29 -12.37
N GLY A 83 7.45 -9.54 -12.00
CA GLY A 83 8.02 -10.59 -12.83
C GLY A 83 7.03 -11.24 -13.82
N ASP A 84 5.74 -10.91 -13.72
CA ASP A 84 4.69 -11.47 -14.58
C ASP A 84 3.67 -10.39 -14.96
N LEU A 85 4.04 -9.58 -15.94
CA LEU A 85 3.23 -8.45 -16.43
C LEU A 85 2.76 -8.65 -17.87
N GLY A 86 3.02 -9.81 -18.46
CA GLY A 86 2.57 -10.16 -19.80
C GLY A 86 2.91 -9.10 -20.83
N GLY A 87 1.91 -8.60 -21.55
CA GLY A 87 2.05 -7.57 -22.58
C GLY A 87 1.99 -6.12 -22.09
N LEU A 88 1.96 -5.85 -20.79
CA LEU A 88 2.00 -4.47 -20.28
C LEU A 88 3.33 -3.81 -20.65
N LYS A 89 3.27 -2.57 -21.12
CA LYS A 89 4.46 -1.79 -21.51
C LYS A 89 5.26 -1.28 -20.31
N GLN A 90 4.56 -0.94 -19.23
CA GLN A 90 5.13 -0.40 -17.99
C GLN A 90 4.58 -1.17 -16.79
N LEU A 91 5.29 -1.09 -15.65
CA LEU A 91 4.70 -1.45 -14.36
C LEU A 91 3.55 -0.48 -14.04
N PRO A 92 2.43 -0.96 -13.48
CA PRO A 92 1.21 -0.16 -13.32
C PRO A 92 1.25 0.80 -12.12
N GLY A 93 2.32 1.59 -11.96
CA GLY A 93 2.56 2.42 -10.79
C GLY A 93 1.51 3.50 -10.57
N LEU A 94 1.47 4.52 -11.45
CA LEU A 94 0.50 5.61 -11.38
C LEU A 94 -0.93 5.07 -11.45
N ALA A 95 -1.18 4.09 -12.30
CA ALA A 95 -2.49 3.45 -12.42
C ALA A 95 -2.97 2.88 -11.07
N ILE A 96 -2.13 2.12 -10.38
CA ILE A 96 -2.47 1.55 -9.07
C ILE A 96 -2.62 2.63 -7.99
N GLN A 97 -1.78 3.66 -7.99
CA GLN A 97 -1.93 4.78 -7.06
C GLN A 97 -3.32 5.42 -7.18
N ARG A 98 -3.77 5.63 -8.41
CA ARG A 98 -5.09 6.17 -8.73
C ARG A 98 -6.24 5.21 -8.37
N LEU A 99 -6.10 3.93 -8.66
CA LEU A 99 -7.09 2.92 -8.25
C LEU A 99 -7.25 2.87 -6.73
N MET A 100 -6.15 2.94 -5.98
CA MET A 100 -6.24 3.06 -4.52
C MET A 100 -6.95 4.33 -4.08
N GLU A 101 -6.74 5.46 -4.78
CA GLU A 101 -7.45 6.70 -4.49
C GLU A 101 -8.96 6.57 -4.72
N LYS A 102 -9.37 5.82 -5.75
CA LYS A 102 -10.77 5.48 -6.04
C LYS A 102 -11.39 4.48 -5.05
N GLY A 103 -10.58 3.93 -4.13
CA GLY A 103 -11.05 3.04 -3.06
C GLY A 103 -10.67 1.57 -3.22
N TYR A 104 -10.08 1.15 -4.33
CA TYR A 104 -9.61 -0.23 -4.49
C TYR A 104 -8.49 -0.56 -3.51
N GLY A 105 -8.42 -1.82 -3.09
CA GLY A 105 -7.29 -2.34 -2.33
C GLY A 105 -6.14 -2.72 -3.24
N PHE A 106 -4.93 -2.62 -2.72
CA PHE A 106 -3.73 -3.06 -3.42
C PHE A 106 -2.75 -3.77 -2.47
N GLY A 107 -2.11 -4.80 -2.98
CA GLY A 107 -0.94 -5.46 -2.42
C GLY A 107 0.01 -5.82 -3.56
N ALA A 108 1.30 -5.81 -3.30
CA ALA A 108 2.30 -6.18 -4.29
C ALA A 108 2.67 -7.67 -4.18
N GLU A 109 3.21 -8.22 -5.26
CA GLU A 109 3.96 -9.48 -5.25
C GLU A 109 3.18 -10.70 -4.74
N GLY A 110 1.87 -10.73 -4.99
CA GLY A 110 1.01 -11.84 -4.57
C GLY A 110 0.41 -11.66 -3.17
N ASP A 111 0.65 -10.54 -2.49
CA ASP A 111 0.14 -10.29 -1.14
C ASP A 111 -1.34 -9.84 -1.14
N TRP A 112 -2.22 -10.79 -1.40
CA TRP A 112 -3.66 -10.58 -1.36
C TRP A 112 -4.17 -10.18 0.03
N LYS A 113 -3.48 -10.57 1.10
CA LYS A 113 -3.85 -10.21 2.49
C LYS A 113 -3.72 -8.72 2.72
N THR A 114 -2.59 -8.14 2.31
CA THR A 114 -2.42 -6.69 2.40
C THR A 114 -3.37 -5.96 1.46
N ALA A 115 -3.62 -6.46 0.25
CA ALA A 115 -4.62 -5.89 -0.66
C ALA A 115 -6.02 -5.83 -0.02
N ALA A 116 -6.45 -6.93 0.59
CA ALA A 116 -7.73 -7.01 1.28
C ALA A 116 -7.78 -6.08 2.50
N MET A 117 -6.69 -5.97 3.27
CA MET A 117 -6.61 -5.07 4.43
C MET A 117 -6.65 -3.59 4.02
N VAL A 118 -5.98 -3.20 2.93
CA VAL A 118 -6.07 -1.83 2.39
C VAL A 118 -7.52 -1.50 2.02
N ARG A 119 -8.22 -2.41 1.32
CA ARG A 119 -9.62 -2.21 0.98
C ARG A 119 -10.52 -2.14 2.22
N LEU A 120 -10.35 -3.06 3.16
CA LEU A 120 -11.08 -3.08 4.42
C LEU A 120 -10.94 -1.75 5.18
N MET A 121 -9.71 -1.29 5.36
CA MET A 121 -9.44 -0.05 6.08
C MET A 121 -10.03 1.18 5.37
N LYS A 122 -10.07 1.19 4.03
CA LYS A 122 -10.76 2.24 3.27
C LYS A 122 -12.27 2.23 3.53
N ILE A 123 -12.90 1.06 3.55
CA ILE A 123 -14.33 0.92 3.87
C ILE A 123 -14.61 1.36 5.32
N MET A 124 -13.79 0.94 6.28
CA MET A 124 -13.96 1.33 7.68
C MET A 124 -13.77 2.83 7.91
N ALA A 125 -12.96 3.49 7.09
CA ALA A 125 -12.71 4.93 7.14
C ALA A 125 -13.73 5.74 6.33
N GLU A 126 -14.66 5.10 5.63
CA GLU A 126 -15.67 5.78 4.83
C GLU A 126 -16.59 6.64 5.73
N GLY A 127 -16.75 7.91 5.36
CA GLY A 127 -17.56 8.86 6.11
C GLY A 127 -16.88 9.46 7.36
N VAL A 128 -15.62 9.13 7.65
CA VAL A 128 -14.85 9.79 8.71
C VAL A 128 -14.61 11.26 8.32
N PRO A 129 -15.11 12.25 9.10
CA PRO A 129 -14.90 13.64 8.75
C PRO A 129 -13.41 14.03 8.78
N GLY A 130 -12.95 14.66 7.69
CA GLY A 130 -11.57 15.11 7.58
C GLY A 130 -10.57 13.96 7.41
N ALA A 131 -11.01 12.85 6.84
CA ALA A 131 -10.17 11.69 6.55
C ALA A 131 -8.86 12.08 5.86
N LYS A 132 -7.74 11.53 6.37
CA LYS A 132 -6.38 11.84 5.91
C LYS A 132 -5.81 10.79 4.97
N GLY A 133 -6.44 9.62 4.92
CA GLY A 133 -6.19 8.59 3.93
C GLY A 133 -5.62 7.28 4.46
N THR A 134 -5.77 6.29 3.58
CA THR A 134 -5.34 4.89 3.77
C THR A 134 -4.47 4.46 2.60
N SER A 135 -3.40 3.73 2.85
CA SER A 135 -2.43 3.32 1.83
C SER A 135 -1.85 1.95 2.10
N PHE A 136 -1.31 1.37 1.06
CA PHE A 136 -0.31 0.32 1.08
C PHE A 136 1.07 0.94 1.30
N PHE A 137 1.94 0.26 2.06
CA PHE A 137 3.35 0.61 2.24
C PHE A 137 4.22 -0.64 2.39
N GLU A 138 5.52 -0.44 2.19
CA GLU A 138 6.60 -1.38 2.49
C GLU A 138 7.62 -0.71 3.41
N ASP A 139 8.16 -1.42 4.39
CA ASP A 139 9.27 -0.97 5.21
C ASP A 139 10.59 -1.01 4.40
N TYR A 140 10.91 0.13 3.80
CA TYR A 140 11.97 0.25 2.81
C TYR A 140 13.38 0.27 3.43
N THR A 141 13.56 0.99 4.53
CA THR A 141 14.82 1.03 5.27
C THR A 141 14.63 1.59 6.69
N TYR A 142 15.55 1.21 7.57
CA TYR A 142 15.56 1.58 8.97
C TYR A 142 16.66 2.63 9.24
N ASN A 143 16.30 3.74 9.86
CA ASN A 143 17.24 4.71 10.38
C ASN A 143 17.48 4.42 11.87
N LEU A 144 18.68 3.96 12.20
CA LEU A 144 19.08 3.59 13.56
C LEU A 144 19.89 4.70 14.27
N VAL A 145 20.00 5.87 13.66
CA VAL A 145 20.75 7.00 14.25
C VAL A 145 19.99 7.51 15.47
N LYS A 146 20.69 7.54 16.63
CA LYS A 146 20.11 7.98 17.90
C LYS A 146 19.48 9.38 17.80
N GLY A 147 18.23 9.50 18.23
CA GLY A 147 17.42 10.72 18.17
C GLY A 147 16.74 10.95 16.81
N ARG A 148 16.95 10.05 15.84
CA ARG A 148 16.39 10.11 14.48
C ARG A 148 15.85 8.76 14.04
N GLU A 149 15.59 7.89 15.01
CA GLU A 149 15.15 6.52 14.76
C GLU A 149 13.78 6.52 14.07
N GLY A 150 13.64 5.67 13.06
CA GLY A 150 12.40 5.48 12.33
C GLY A 150 12.56 4.58 11.13
N ILE A 151 11.47 4.35 10.46
CA ILE A 151 11.37 3.49 9.28
C ILE A 151 10.92 4.34 8.10
N LEU A 152 11.70 4.32 7.03
CA LEU A 152 11.27 4.86 5.74
C LEU A 152 10.29 3.86 5.12
N GLN A 153 9.12 4.35 4.85
CA GLN A 153 8.05 3.62 4.19
C GLN A 153 7.91 4.12 2.77
N ALA A 154 7.89 3.23 1.83
CA ALA A 154 7.67 3.50 0.42
C ALA A 154 7.11 2.25 -0.26
N HIS A 155 7.00 2.26 -1.52
CA HIS A 155 7.05 1.15 -2.44
C HIS A 155 7.62 1.66 -3.76
N MET A 156 8.04 0.77 -4.64
CA MET A 156 8.67 1.20 -5.90
C MET A 156 7.80 2.18 -6.68
N LEU A 157 6.47 2.04 -6.62
CA LEU A 157 5.52 2.87 -7.35
C LEU A 157 4.24 3.18 -6.55
N GLU A 158 3.70 2.24 -5.78
CA GLU A 158 2.27 2.15 -5.46
C GLU A 158 1.93 2.61 -4.03
N VAL A 159 2.17 3.87 -3.72
CA VAL A 159 1.65 4.49 -2.48
C VAL A 159 0.45 5.37 -2.83
N CYS A 160 -0.65 5.24 -2.07
CA CYS A 160 -1.91 5.92 -2.33
C CYS A 160 -1.78 7.45 -2.15
N PRO A 161 -2.18 8.28 -3.13
CA PRO A 161 -2.05 9.73 -3.03
C PRO A 161 -2.96 10.38 -1.97
N THR A 162 -3.93 9.68 -1.40
CA THR A 162 -4.76 10.21 -0.30
C THR A 162 -3.96 10.57 0.95
N VAL A 163 -2.78 9.97 1.14
CA VAL A 163 -1.90 10.26 2.28
C VAL A 163 -0.95 11.43 2.04
N ALA A 164 -0.94 12.02 0.84
CA ALA A 164 0.02 13.07 0.45
C ALA A 164 -0.08 14.35 1.28
N ASP A 165 1.06 14.93 1.63
CA ASP A 165 1.21 16.26 2.21
C ASP A 165 1.64 17.25 1.12
N GLY A 166 0.73 18.11 0.69
CA GLY A 166 1.01 19.13 -0.32
C GLY A 166 0.94 18.64 -1.77
N PRO A 167 1.71 19.25 -2.68
CA PRO A 167 1.59 18.99 -4.10
C PRO A 167 2.09 17.60 -4.47
N ILE A 168 1.33 16.96 -5.35
CA ILE A 168 1.67 15.64 -5.93
C ILE A 168 2.25 15.88 -7.32
N CYS A 169 3.38 15.24 -7.59
CA CYS A 169 4.08 15.40 -8.87
C CYS A 169 4.03 14.10 -9.67
N ILE A 170 3.89 14.20 -10.99
CA ILE A 170 4.16 13.09 -11.90
C ILE A 170 5.64 13.15 -12.30
N LYS A 171 6.32 12.02 -12.13
CA LYS A 171 7.67 11.80 -12.62
C LYS A 171 7.75 10.51 -13.42
N GLU A 172 8.65 10.47 -14.38
CA GLU A 172 9.12 9.26 -15.01
C GLU A 172 10.56 9.01 -14.57
N GLN A 173 10.86 7.81 -14.12
CA GLN A 173 12.20 7.45 -13.69
C GLN A 173 12.52 6.01 -14.07
N PRO A 174 13.78 5.72 -14.44
CA PRO A 174 14.22 4.37 -14.70
C PRO A 174 13.88 3.44 -13.54
N LEU A 175 13.41 2.24 -13.90
CA LEU A 175 13.16 1.17 -12.97
C LEU A 175 13.82 -0.09 -13.51
N SER A 176 14.86 -0.55 -12.84
CA SER A 176 15.68 -1.70 -13.28
C SER A 176 15.01 -3.06 -13.02
N MET A 177 13.69 -3.10 -12.92
CA MET A 177 12.91 -4.31 -12.63
C MET A 177 11.87 -4.55 -13.72
N GLY A 178 11.61 -5.83 -14.00
CA GLY A 178 10.51 -6.27 -14.85
C GLY A 178 10.73 -6.13 -16.35
N ASP A 179 11.90 -5.70 -16.82
CA ASP A 179 12.24 -5.52 -18.25
C ASP A 179 11.17 -4.76 -19.04
N ARG A 180 10.70 -3.62 -18.47
CA ARG A 180 9.66 -2.77 -19.03
C ARG A 180 10.18 -1.36 -19.27
N GLU A 181 9.37 -0.57 -20.01
CA GLU A 181 9.63 0.85 -20.16
C GLU A 181 9.56 1.57 -18.81
N ASP A 182 10.31 2.65 -18.67
CA ASP A 182 10.33 3.46 -17.46
C ASP A 182 8.93 3.99 -17.12
N PRO A 183 8.38 3.66 -15.95
CA PRO A 183 7.00 4.01 -15.61
C PRO A 183 6.88 5.42 -15.06
N ALA A 184 5.82 6.11 -15.47
CA ALA A 184 5.37 7.31 -14.77
C ALA A 184 4.73 6.93 -13.43
N ARG A 185 4.95 7.79 -12.41
CA ARG A 185 4.45 7.60 -11.04
C ARG A 185 4.15 8.92 -10.36
N LEU A 186 3.27 8.88 -9.35
CA LEU A 186 3.04 10.00 -8.45
C LEU A 186 4.10 9.99 -7.36
N VAL A 187 4.74 11.14 -7.16
CA VAL A 187 5.77 11.36 -6.14
C VAL A 187 5.30 12.44 -5.18
N PHE A 188 5.35 12.13 -3.88
CA PHE A 188 4.95 13.01 -2.78
C PHE A 188 5.52 12.49 -1.46
N THR A 189 5.36 13.29 -0.41
CA THR A 189 5.63 12.86 0.97
C THR A 189 4.30 12.74 1.71
N ALA A 190 4.16 11.77 2.57
CA ALA A 190 2.97 11.59 3.40
C ALA A 190 2.87 12.67 4.50
N LYS A 191 1.63 12.94 4.93
CA LYS A 191 1.30 13.87 6.03
C LYS A 191 1.93 13.42 7.33
N GLU A 192 2.31 14.38 8.18
CA GLU A 192 2.65 14.07 9.58
C GLU A 192 1.40 13.73 10.38
N GLY A 193 1.54 12.86 11.35
CA GLY A 193 0.46 12.51 12.27
C GLY A 193 0.53 11.08 12.79
N LYS A 194 -0.42 10.76 13.67
CA LYS A 194 -0.59 9.40 14.17
C LYS A 194 -1.33 8.56 13.15
N GLY A 195 -1.00 7.29 13.10
CA GLY A 195 -1.69 6.31 12.27
C GLY A 195 -1.55 4.90 12.83
N VAL A 196 -2.22 3.99 12.19
CA VAL A 196 -2.14 2.55 12.48
C VAL A 196 -1.66 1.79 11.26
N ALA A 197 -0.63 0.98 11.43
CA ALA A 197 -0.12 0.04 10.44
C ALA A 197 -0.53 -1.38 10.85
N VAL A 198 -1.02 -2.16 9.91
CA VAL A 198 -1.47 -3.53 10.17
C VAL A 198 -0.87 -4.52 9.19
N SER A 199 -0.67 -5.75 9.66
CA SER A 199 -0.33 -6.89 8.83
C SER A 199 -1.19 -8.09 9.21
N LEU A 200 -1.91 -8.65 8.24
CA LEU A 200 -2.67 -9.88 8.40
C LEU A 200 -1.80 -11.05 7.96
N ILE A 201 -1.42 -11.90 8.90
CA ILE A 201 -0.56 -13.05 8.62
C ILE A 201 -1.30 -14.36 8.79
N ASP A 202 -0.90 -15.35 8.01
CA ASP A 202 -1.38 -16.72 8.05
C ASP A 202 -0.39 -17.59 8.83
N LEU A 203 -0.86 -18.24 9.89
CA LEU A 203 -0.08 -19.16 10.72
C LEU A 203 -0.42 -20.63 10.43
N GLY A 204 -1.10 -20.91 9.32
CA GLY A 204 -1.55 -22.24 8.91
C GLY A 204 -2.95 -22.56 9.43
N GLU A 205 -3.09 -22.71 10.73
CA GLU A 205 -4.37 -23.02 11.39
C GLU A 205 -5.19 -21.78 11.77
N ARG A 206 -4.59 -20.60 11.79
CA ARG A 206 -5.26 -19.34 12.16
C ARG A 206 -4.65 -18.13 11.47
N PHE A 207 -5.41 -17.05 11.48
CA PHE A 207 -4.91 -15.72 11.12
C PHE A 207 -4.57 -14.91 12.36
N ARG A 208 -3.54 -14.09 12.25
CA ARG A 208 -3.16 -13.07 13.21
C ARG A 208 -3.18 -11.71 12.55
N LEU A 209 -3.85 -10.75 13.18
CA LEU A 209 -3.73 -9.33 12.83
C LEU A 209 -2.70 -8.69 13.78
N ILE A 210 -1.62 -8.18 13.22
CA ILE A 210 -0.65 -7.37 13.93
C ILE A 210 -1.08 -5.92 13.75
N ILE A 211 -1.22 -5.19 14.85
CA ILE A 211 -1.71 -3.81 14.88
C ILE A 211 -0.61 -2.97 15.54
N ASN A 212 -0.04 -2.04 14.79
CA ASN A 212 1.02 -1.17 15.29
C ASN A 212 0.64 0.29 15.20
N GLU A 213 0.60 0.97 16.33
CA GLU A 213 0.49 2.43 16.37
C GLU A 213 1.81 3.06 15.93
N VAL A 214 1.74 4.04 15.04
CA VAL A 214 2.92 4.72 14.49
C VAL A 214 2.76 6.23 14.49
N ASP A 215 3.88 6.95 14.66
CA ASP A 215 3.95 8.39 14.50
C ASP A 215 4.66 8.72 13.19
N VAL A 216 3.90 9.18 12.19
CA VAL A 216 4.45 9.65 10.91
C VAL A 216 5.06 11.04 11.11
N LYS A 217 6.30 11.19 10.68
CA LYS A 217 7.11 12.40 10.82
C LYS A 217 7.61 12.85 9.47
N LYS A 218 7.97 14.11 9.38
CA LYS A 218 8.66 14.63 8.20
C LYS A 218 10.08 14.06 8.13
N ALA A 219 10.47 13.57 6.95
CA ALA A 219 11.86 13.18 6.72
C ALA A 219 12.76 14.42 6.85
N GLU A 220 13.85 14.30 7.61
CA GLU A 220 14.74 15.44 7.88
C GLU A 220 15.48 15.97 6.64
N LYS A 221 15.65 15.09 5.65
CA LYS A 221 16.40 15.41 4.42
C LYS A 221 15.61 14.95 3.19
N PRO A 222 15.65 15.73 2.10
CA PRO A 222 15.13 15.26 0.83
C PRO A 222 15.92 14.04 0.34
N MET A 223 15.22 13.14 -0.33
CA MET A 223 15.79 11.91 -0.87
C MET A 223 15.74 11.93 -2.41
N PRO A 224 16.58 12.77 -3.07
CA PRO A 224 16.51 12.99 -4.51
C PRO A 224 16.82 11.74 -5.35
N LYS A 225 17.48 10.75 -4.75
CA LYS A 225 17.80 9.47 -5.40
C LYS A 225 16.71 8.40 -5.19
N LEU A 226 15.64 8.74 -4.48
CA LEU A 226 14.48 7.89 -4.25
C LEU A 226 13.22 8.59 -4.78
N PRO A 227 12.99 8.58 -6.10
CA PRO A 227 11.89 9.30 -6.74
C PRO A 227 10.58 8.52 -6.66
N VAL A 228 10.14 8.22 -5.44
CA VAL A 228 8.90 7.53 -5.13
C VAL A 228 8.14 8.26 -4.02
N ALA A 229 6.87 7.93 -3.85
CA ALA A 229 6.10 8.43 -2.72
C ALA A 229 6.61 7.79 -1.42
N THR A 230 6.74 8.59 -0.36
CA THR A 230 7.36 8.16 0.90
C THR A 230 6.57 8.60 2.12
N ALA A 231 6.64 7.80 3.19
CA ALA A 231 6.38 8.22 4.55
C ALA A 231 7.59 7.88 5.43
N PHE A 232 7.74 8.56 6.55
CA PHE A 232 8.75 8.20 7.54
C PHE A 232 8.06 8.13 8.90
N TRP A 233 8.09 6.98 9.56
CA TRP A 233 7.45 6.86 10.87
C TRP A 233 8.30 6.20 11.93
N THR A 234 7.96 6.49 13.18
CA THR A 234 8.48 5.75 14.32
C THR A 234 7.35 4.87 14.87
N PRO A 235 7.52 3.54 14.91
CA PRO A 235 6.57 2.67 15.59
C PRO A 235 6.62 2.91 17.11
N GLN A 236 5.48 2.72 17.76
CA GLN A 236 5.41 2.80 19.21
C GLN A 236 5.99 1.54 19.86
N PRO A 237 6.53 1.62 21.10
CA PRO A 237 6.84 2.83 21.86
C PRO A 237 8.11 3.53 21.34
N ASP A 238 8.95 2.82 20.61
CA ASP A 238 10.18 3.25 19.96
C ASP A 238 10.57 2.28 18.84
N LEU A 239 11.47 2.69 17.95
CA LEU A 239 11.87 1.86 16.81
C LEU A 239 12.35 0.46 17.22
N LYS A 240 13.19 0.36 18.25
CA LYS A 240 13.79 -0.92 18.64
C LYS A 240 12.74 -1.89 19.18
N THR A 241 11.87 -1.41 20.06
CA THR A 241 10.81 -2.21 20.68
C THR A 241 9.74 -2.55 19.66
N GLY A 242 9.23 -1.57 18.91
CA GLY A 242 8.16 -1.78 17.93
C GLY A 242 8.60 -2.71 16.79
N ALA A 243 9.78 -2.49 16.20
CA ALA A 243 10.31 -3.37 15.15
C ALA A 243 10.57 -4.80 15.67
N ALA A 244 11.10 -4.95 16.88
CA ALA A 244 11.31 -6.27 17.46
C ALA A 244 9.98 -6.99 17.72
N ALA A 245 8.97 -6.29 18.23
CA ALA A 245 7.64 -6.86 18.45
C ALA A 245 6.98 -7.28 17.11
N TRP A 246 7.10 -6.44 16.07
CA TRP A 246 6.63 -6.76 14.73
C TRP A 246 7.25 -8.06 14.18
N ILE A 247 8.57 -8.20 14.28
CA ILE A 247 9.29 -9.41 13.86
C ILE A 247 8.86 -10.62 14.69
N TYR A 248 8.75 -10.49 16.03
CA TYR A 248 8.30 -11.60 16.88
C TYR A 248 6.87 -12.04 16.56
N ALA A 249 5.99 -11.11 16.19
CA ALA A 249 4.63 -11.41 15.80
C ALA A 249 4.53 -12.09 14.41
N GLY A 250 5.61 -12.06 13.63
CA GLY A 250 5.65 -12.58 12.25
C GLY A 250 5.24 -11.56 11.20
N GLY A 251 5.36 -10.26 11.51
CA GLY A 251 4.96 -9.18 10.62
C GLY A 251 5.70 -9.21 9.29
N ALA A 252 4.96 -8.98 8.22
CA ALA A 252 5.49 -8.85 6.87
C ALA A 252 6.09 -7.46 6.65
N HIS A 253 6.87 -7.30 5.56
CA HIS A 253 7.36 -5.98 5.15
C HIS A 253 6.27 -5.14 4.46
N HIS A 254 5.26 -5.78 3.86
CA HIS A 254 4.08 -5.09 3.37
C HIS A 254 3.11 -4.78 4.51
N THR A 255 2.57 -3.57 4.52
CA THR A 255 1.60 -3.10 5.50
C THR A 255 0.43 -2.38 4.85
N ALA A 256 -0.77 -2.57 5.42
CA ALA A 256 -1.86 -1.63 5.21
C ALA A 256 -1.80 -0.57 6.32
N PHE A 257 -1.97 0.67 5.96
CA PHE A 257 -1.83 1.83 6.85
C PHE A 257 -3.01 2.77 6.72
N SER A 258 -3.46 3.35 7.85
CA SER A 258 -4.45 4.42 7.84
C SER A 258 -4.18 5.46 8.93
N TYR A 259 -4.43 6.73 8.59
CA TYR A 259 -4.53 7.83 9.54
C TYR A 259 -5.89 7.91 10.24
N ASP A 260 -6.90 7.26 9.69
CA ASP A 260 -8.31 7.51 9.98
C ASP A 260 -8.90 6.48 10.92
N LEU A 261 -8.15 5.42 11.19
CA LEU A 261 -8.54 4.32 12.07
C LEU A 261 -7.66 4.27 13.31
N THR A 262 -8.20 3.69 14.37
CA THR A 262 -7.49 3.43 15.62
C THR A 262 -7.11 1.95 15.77
N ALA A 263 -6.14 1.68 16.63
CA ALA A 263 -5.77 0.31 16.98
C ALA A 263 -6.96 -0.47 17.57
N GLU A 264 -7.80 0.20 18.38
CA GLU A 264 -9.00 -0.39 18.94
C GLU A 264 -10.00 -0.83 17.86
N GLN A 265 -10.30 0.02 16.87
CA GLN A 265 -11.20 -0.34 15.76
C GLN A 265 -10.67 -1.54 14.96
N MET A 266 -9.37 -1.61 14.74
CA MET A 266 -8.77 -2.76 14.06
C MET A 266 -8.86 -4.03 14.89
N GLY A 267 -8.69 -3.91 16.22
CA GLY A 267 -8.89 -5.00 17.15
C GLY A 267 -10.34 -5.47 17.23
N ASP A 268 -11.29 -4.55 17.21
CA ASP A 268 -12.73 -4.88 17.20
C ASP A 268 -13.09 -5.66 15.94
N TRP A 269 -12.57 -5.26 14.79
CA TRP A 269 -12.73 -6.05 13.57
C TRP A 269 -12.13 -7.45 13.71
N ALA A 270 -10.91 -7.58 14.23
CA ALA A 270 -10.29 -8.88 14.43
C ALA A 270 -11.11 -9.78 15.39
N ASN A 271 -11.64 -9.19 16.46
CA ASN A 271 -12.54 -9.87 17.40
C ASN A 271 -13.83 -10.33 16.73
N ALA A 272 -14.47 -9.47 15.93
CA ALA A 272 -15.66 -9.83 15.17
C ALA A 272 -15.41 -10.97 14.19
N MET A 273 -14.23 -10.99 13.57
CA MET A 273 -13.79 -12.09 12.70
C MET A 273 -13.34 -13.32 13.47
N GLY A 274 -13.19 -13.27 14.79
CA GLY A 274 -12.69 -14.36 15.62
C GLY A 274 -11.27 -14.78 15.26
N ILE A 275 -10.39 -13.81 14.93
CA ILE A 275 -8.96 -14.03 14.66
C ILE A 275 -8.12 -13.45 15.78
N GLU A 276 -6.88 -13.91 15.86
CA GLU A 276 -5.91 -13.39 16.82
C GLU A 276 -5.56 -11.92 16.49
N ALA A 277 -5.60 -11.04 17.48
CA ALA A 277 -5.08 -9.68 17.40
C ALA A 277 -3.91 -9.51 18.37
N VAL A 278 -2.84 -8.86 17.95
CA VAL A 278 -1.72 -8.45 18.82
C VAL A 278 -1.42 -6.97 18.59
N TYR A 279 -1.15 -6.26 19.68
CA TYR A 279 -1.00 -4.81 19.67
C TYR A 279 0.45 -4.42 19.95
N ILE A 280 0.94 -3.48 19.16
CA ILE A 280 2.23 -2.83 19.35
C ILE A 280 1.95 -1.34 19.50
N ASP A 281 2.07 -0.85 20.72
CA ASP A 281 1.69 0.48 21.15
C ASP A 281 2.69 1.05 22.17
N ARG A 282 2.36 2.19 22.78
CA ARG A 282 3.22 2.86 23.78
C ARG A 282 3.49 2.02 25.03
N ASP A 283 2.60 1.07 25.36
CA ASP A 283 2.71 0.24 26.56
C ASP A 283 3.37 -1.12 26.29
N THR A 284 3.80 -1.36 25.04
CA THR A 284 4.42 -2.62 24.61
C THR A 284 5.73 -2.90 25.32
N ASN A 285 5.77 -4.03 26.04
CA ASN A 285 6.96 -4.59 26.64
C ASN A 285 7.31 -5.92 25.99
N LEU A 286 8.51 -6.05 25.40
CA LEU A 286 8.91 -7.23 24.63
C LEU A 286 8.84 -8.56 25.38
N ARG A 287 9.09 -8.54 26.70
CA ARG A 287 9.00 -9.78 27.52
C ARG A 287 7.55 -10.23 27.65
N GLN A 288 6.65 -9.30 27.96
CA GLN A 288 5.21 -9.57 28.09
C GLN A 288 4.63 -9.95 26.74
N PHE A 289 4.95 -9.20 25.68
CA PHE A 289 4.51 -9.46 24.30
C PHE A 289 4.89 -10.86 23.83
N ARG A 290 6.12 -11.32 24.08
CA ARG A 290 6.53 -12.69 23.75
C ARG A 290 5.78 -13.76 24.55
N ASN A 291 5.39 -13.47 25.79
CA ASN A 291 4.57 -14.40 26.57
C ASN A 291 3.13 -14.44 26.04
N GLU A 292 2.57 -13.28 25.66
CA GLU A 292 1.26 -13.17 25.03
C GLU A 292 1.21 -14.02 23.75
N LEU A 293 2.21 -13.89 22.86
CA LEU A 293 2.28 -14.71 21.64
C LEU A 293 2.26 -16.22 21.92
N ARG A 294 2.94 -16.68 23.00
CA ARG A 294 2.94 -18.08 23.41
C ARG A 294 1.60 -18.51 23.98
N TRP A 295 0.93 -17.65 24.77
CA TRP A 295 -0.39 -17.93 25.31
C TRP A 295 -1.44 -17.99 24.20
N ASN A 296 -1.38 -17.06 23.25
CA ASN A 296 -2.23 -17.06 22.08
C ASN A 296 -2.04 -18.34 21.24
N GLU A 297 -0.81 -18.77 21.04
CA GLU A 297 -0.53 -20.04 20.35
C GLU A 297 -1.23 -21.22 21.05
N ALA A 298 -1.10 -21.33 22.36
CA ALA A 298 -1.77 -22.38 23.12
C ALA A 298 -3.30 -22.25 23.05
N PHE A 299 -3.85 -21.04 23.22
CA PHE A 299 -5.28 -20.78 23.17
C PHE A 299 -5.91 -21.20 21.83
N TYR A 300 -5.31 -20.80 20.71
CA TYR A 300 -5.84 -21.09 19.39
C TYR A 300 -5.62 -22.54 18.92
N LYS A 301 -4.65 -23.26 19.49
CA LYS A 301 -4.48 -24.72 19.24
C LYS A 301 -5.53 -25.59 19.91
N PHE A 302 -6.09 -25.14 21.04
CA PHE A 302 -7.05 -25.93 21.82
C PHE A 302 -8.51 -25.47 21.64
N ARG A 303 -8.77 -24.51 20.77
CA ARG A 303 -10.09 -23.99 20.43
C ARG A 303 -10.61 -24.59 19.13
#